data_cc7cb1dd161ac0613b8f7e487fc21b24
#
_entry.id   cc7cb1dd161ac0613b8f7e487fc21b24
#
_cell.length_a   1.000
_cell.length_b   1.000
_cell.length_c   1.000
_cell.angle_alpha   90.00
_cell.angle_beta   90.00
_cell.angle_gamma   90.00
#
_symmetry.space_group_name_H-M   'P 1'
#
loop_
_entity.id
_entity.type
_entity.pdbx_description
1 polymer ?
#
loop_
_entity_poly.entity_id
_entity_poly.type
_entity_poly.pdbx_seq_one_letter_code
_entity_poly.pdbx_strand_id
1 'polypeptide(L)'
;MIKKLYYIIGLIVACFATACSESLEETYDEFSGDGMIRYVGKCADVEVNPGWERLQVVWKHNIDAAVEKVKITWMSDNGSGEMFVDPLSPDSEDLMDTVYIENLGDAMYTIQVKNVAVDGRESLVEEKYGRPYSYDHEDLRSFSRGVTAFSRMGDKLVV
;
A
#
# COMPACT_ATOMS: atom_id res chain seq x y z
N MET A 1 -6.34 -69.06 -20.13
CA MET A 1 -5.63 -67.91 -19.50
C MET A 1 -5.83 -66.62 -20.28
N ILE A 2 -5.78 -66.61 -21.57
CA ILE A 2 -5.92 -65.44 -22.46
C ILE A 2 -7.26 -64.68 -22.26
N LYS A 3 -8.42 -65.35 -22.12
CA LYS A 3 -9.70 -64.72 -21.91
C LYS A 3 -9.78 -63.86 -20.64
N LYS A 4 -9.16 -64.31 -19.55
CA LYS A 4 -9.11 -63.54 -18.28
C LYS A 4 -8.26 -62.29 -18.42
N LEU A 5 -7.23 -62.32 -19.26
CA LEU A 5 -6.37 -61.15 -19.55
C LEU A 5 -7.12 -60.06 -20.28
N TYR A 6 -8.00 -60.41 -21.24
CA TYR A 6 -8.84 -59.42 -21.95
C TYR A 6 -9.86 -58.76 -21.04
N TYR A 7 -10.42 -59.50 -20.06
CA TYR A 7 -11.35 -58.86 -19.08
C TYR A 7 -10.62 -57.90 -18.15
N ILE A 8 -9.38 -58.17 -17.76
CA ILE A 8 -8.58 -57.29 -16.91
C ILE A 8 -8.20 -56.02 -17.68
N ILE A 9 -7.76 -56.16 -18.95
CA ILE A 9 -7.42 -55.02 -19.82
C ILE A 9 -8.68 -54.17 -20.08
N GLY A 10 -9.85 -54.79 -20.35
CA GLY A 10 -11.09 -54.05 -20.54
C GLY A 10 -11.53 -53.30 -19.28
N LEU A 11 -11.33 -53.87 -18.09
CA LEU A 11 -11.65 -53.19 -16.83
C LEU A 11 -10.76 -51.99 -16.58
N ILE A 12 -9.43 -52.11 -16.88
CA ILE A 12 -8.47 -51.05 -16.74
C ILE A 12 -8.82 -49.87 -17.69
N VAL A 13 -9.14 -50.16 -18.94
CA VAL A 13 -9.53 -49.15 -19.93
C VAL A 13 -10.82 -48.44 -19.53
N ALA A 14 -11.80 -49.16 -18.95
CA ALA A 14 -13.03 -48.55 -18.46
C ALA A 14 -12.79 -47.61 -17.26
N CYS A 15 -11.83 -47.92 -16.38
CA CYS A 15 -11.48 -47.04 -15.27
C CYS A 15 -10.78 -45.73 -15.74
N PHE A 16 -10.02 -45.76 -16.83
CA PHE A 16 -9.43 -44.54 -17.38
C PHE A 16 -10.43 -43.62 -18.10
N ALA A 17 -11.56 -44.14 -18.56
CA ALA A 17 -12.59 -43.36 -19.26
C ALA A 17 -13.45 -42.50 -18.31
N THR A 18 -13.43 -42.76 -17.00
CA THR A 18 -14.20 -42.02 -16.00
C THR A 18 -13.37 -41.00 -15.20
N ALA A 19 -12.07 -40.89 -15.47
CA ALA A 19 -11.19 -39.94 -14.82
C ALA A 19 -11.22 -38.58 -15.56
N CYS A 20 -11.78 -37.59 -14.92
CA CYS A 20 -11.83 -36.17 -15.31
C CYS A 20 -12.71 -35.84 -16.53
N SER A 21 -14.00 -35.65 -16.26
CA SER A 21 -14.89 -34.92 -17.20
C SER A 21 -15.28 -33.52 -16.71
N GLU A 22 -14.77 -33.08 -15.56
CA GLU A 22 -14.95 -31.69 -15.15
C GLU A 22 -13.86 -30.86 -15.87
N SER A 23 -14.29 -30.02 -16.79
CA SER A 23 -13.38 -29.08 -17.43
C SER A 23 -12.93 -28.06 -16.38
N LEU A 24 -11.66 -27.69 -16.40
CA LEU A 24 -11.13 -26.61 -15.57
C LEU A 24 -11.93 -25.30 -15.76
N GLU A 25 -12.57 -25.14 -16.91
CA GLU A 25 -13.43 -24.00 -17.24
C GLU A 25 -14.74 -24.03 -16.45
N GLU A 26 -15.42 -25.20 -16.33
CA GLU A 26 -16.65 -25.32 -15.52
C GLU A 26 -16.39 -25.07 -14.03
N THR A 27 -15.29 -25.60 -13.52
CA THR A 27 -14.89 -25.35 -12.11
C THR A 27 -14.53 -23.87 -11.92
N TYR A 28 -13.88 -23.25 -12.90
CA TYR A 28 -13.53 -21.83 -12.84
C TYR A 28 -14.79 -20.95 -12.85
N ASP A 29 -15.76 -21.25 -13.71
CA ASP A 29 -17.03 -20.50 -13.81
C ASP A 29 -17.87 -20.62 -12.54
N GLU A 30 -17.86 -21.79 -11.86
CA GLU A 30 -18.55 -21.99 -10.59
C GLU A 30 -17.98 -21.10 -9.47
N PHE A 31 -16.66 -20.87 -9.46
CA PHE A 31 -15.99 -20.06 -8.43
C PHE A 31 -15.78 -18.60 -8.83
N SER A 32 -15.74 -18.27 -10.11
CA SER A 32 -15.53 -16.90 -10.59
C SER A 32 -16.82 -16.08 -10.73
N GLY A 33 -17.98 -16.74 -10.68
CA GLY A 33 -19.26 -16.10 -10.99
C GLY A 33 -19.31 -15.60 -12.44
N ASP A 34 -20.38 -14.90 -12.82
CA ASP A 34 -20.62 -14.43 -14.19
C ASP A 34 -19.66 -13.32 -14.69
N GLY A 35 -18.55 -13.08 -14.00
CA GLY A 35 -17.69 -11.96 -14.32
C GLY A 35 -16.21 -12.23 -14.22
N MET A 36 -15.46 -11.63 -15.10
CA MET A 36 -14.01 -11.50 -15.02
C MET A 36 -13.65 -10.83 -13.69
N ILE A 37 -12.93 -11.51 -12.79
CA ILE A 37 -12.47 -10.93 -11.54
C ILE A 37 -11.51 -9.79 -11.89
N ARG A 38 -11.99 -8.56 -11.78
CA ARG A 38 -11.18 -7.37 -11.97
C ARG A 38 -10.56 -6.99 -10.63
N TYR A 39 -9.25 -7.14 -10.53
CA TYR A 39 -8.49 -6.69 -9.37
C TYR A 39 -8.30 -5.18 -9.43
N VAL A 40 -8.44 -4.52 -8.27
CA VAL A 40 -8.11 -3.10 -8.12
C VAL A 40 -6.59 -2.96 -8.14
N GLY A 41 -6.07 -2.13 -9.03
CA GLY A 41 -4.62 -1.85 -9.10
C GLY A 41 -4.13 -1.21 -7.79
N LYS A 42 -2.96 -1.60 -7.31
CA LYS A 42 -2.34 -0.98 -6.14
C LYS A 42 -1.84 0.43 -6.45
N CYS A 43 -1.66 1.25 -5.42
CA CYS A 43 -0.98 2.54 -5.56
C CYS A 43 0.48 2.31 -6.02
N ALA A 44 0.93 3.13 -6.96
CA ALA A 44 2.29 3.05 -7.49
C ALA A 44 3.14 4.23 -6.98
N ASP A 45 4.46 4.04 -6.94
CA ASP A 45 5.45 5.07 -6.63
C ASP A 45 5.13 5.81 -5.32
N VAL A 46 4.69 5.06 -4.28
CA VAL A 46 4.37 5.64 -2.97
C VAL A 46 5.65 6.07 -2.27
N GLU A 47 5.69 7.34 -1.85
CA GLU A 47 6.77 7.94 -1.07
C GLU A 47 6.21 8.60 0.19
N VAL A 48 7.00 8.59 1.26
CA VAL A 48 6.67 9.26 2.52
C VAL A 48 7.82 10.20 2.88
N ASN A 49 7.52 11.49 2.90
CA ASN A 49 8.49 12.54 3.18
C ASN A 49 8.25 13.15 4.56
N PRO A 50 9.28 13.25 5.42
CA PRO A 50 9.15 13.83 6.73
C PRO A 50 8.99 15.35 6.66
N GLY A 51 8.10 15.88 7.49
CA GLY A 51 7.90 17.31 7.73
C GLY A 51 7.84 17.61 9.23
N TRP A 52 7.60 18.86 9.59
CA TRP A 52 7.47 19.26 10.98
C TRP A 52 6.12 18.83 11.54
N GLU A 53 6.13 17.89 12.51
CA GLU A 53 4.96 17.28 13.14
C GLU A 53 3.95 16.70 12.14
N ARG A 54 4.44 16.30 10.94
CA ARG A 54 3.63 15.77 9.86
C ARG A 54 4.43 14.85 8.93
N LEU A 55 3.72 14.04 8.18
CA LEU A 55 4.25 13.27 7.07
C LEU A 55 3.52 13.65 5.79
N GLN A 56 4.26 13.85 4.72
CA GLN A 56 3.72 13.99 3.37
C GLN A 56 3.72 12.60 2.74
N VAL A 57 2.56 12.16 2.27
CA VAL A 57 2.41 10.93 1.49
C VAL A 57 2.14 11.33 0.05
N VAL A 58 2.95 10.81 -0.86
CA VAL A 58 2.87 11.08 -2.30
C VAL A 58 2.76 9.75 -3.02
N TRP A 59 1.93 9.66 -4.04
CA TRP A 59 1.80 8.47 -4.89
C TRP A 59 1.46 8.87 -6.31
N LYS A 60 1.75 7.96 -7.24
CA LYS A 60 1.40 8.18 -8.63
C LYS A 60 -0.11 8.15 -8.81
N HIS A 61 -0.62 9.17 -9.50
CA HIS A 61 -2.04 9.27 -9.85
C HIS A 61 -2.54 8.00 -10.52
N ASN A 62 -3.68 7.48 -10.05
CA ASN A 62 -4.30 6.30 -10.64
C ASN A 62 -5.35 6.73 -11.65
N ILE A 63 -5.15 6.34 -12.90
CA ILE A 63 -6.06 6.59 -14.03
C ILE A 63 -7.18 5.55 -14.15
N ASP A 64 -7.24 4.53 -13.26
CA ASP A 64 -8.30 3.52 -13.29
C ASP A 64 -9.60 4.11 -12.79
N ALA A 65 -10.57 4.28 -13.68
CA ALA A 65 -11.90 4.80 -13.38
C ALA A 65 -12.70 3.96 -12.36
N ALA A 66 -12.25 2.74 -12.04
CA ALA A 66 -12.87 1.92 -11.00
C ALA A 66 -12.45 2.36 -9.58
N VAL A 67 -11.38 3.15 -9.44
CA VAL A 67 -10.92 3.67 -8.15
C VAL A 67 -11.76 4.88 -7.77
N GLU A 68 -12.46 4.79 -6.65
CA GLU A 68 -13.25 5.90 -6.09
C GLU A 68 -12.42 6.73 -5.12
N LYS A 69 -11.65 6.07 -4.26
CA LYS A 69 -10.88 6.72 -3.18
C LYS A 69 -9.55 6.04 -2.96
N VAL A 70 -8.65 6.77 -2.33
CA VAL A 70 -7.42 6.23 -1.76
C VAL A 70 -7.56 6.21 -0.25
N LYS A 71 -7.40 5.04 0.35
CA LYS A 71 -7.37 4.84 1.80
C LYS A 71 -5.94 4.88 2.29
N ILE A 72 -5.66 5.77 3.23
CA ILE A 72 -4.37 5.89 3.88
C ILE A 72 -4.56 5.58 5.36
N THR A 73 -3.81 4.63 5.88
CA THR A 73 -3.78 4.30 7.30
C THR A 73 -2.37 4.48 7.84
N TRP A 74 -2.27 4.96 9.07
CA TRP A 74 -0.98 5.10 9.76
C TRP A 74 -1.06 4.54 11.16
N MET A 75 0.05 3.98 11.60
CA MET A 75 0.14 3.36 12.93
C MET A 75 1.55 3.52 13.49
N SER A 76 1.61 3.79 14.79
CA SER A 76 2.81 3.86 15.59
C SER A 76 2.51 3.49 17.04
N ASP A 77 3.52 3.48 17.90
CA ASP A 77 3.32 3.34 19.35
C ASP A 77 2.55 4.52 19.97
N ASN A 78 2.56 5.68 19.31
CA ASN A 78 1.87 6.89 19.77
C ASN A 78 0.41 6.98 19.31
N GLY A 79 -0.06 6.06 18.48
CA GLY A 79 -1.42 6.03 17.98
C GLY A 79 -1.55 5.61 16.53
N SER A 80 -2.77 5.54 16.08
CA SER A 80 -3.12 5.17 14.71
C SER A 80 -4.28 6.02 14.21
N GLY A 81 -4.42 6.08 12.89
CA GLY A 81 -5.55 6.74 12.25
C GLY A 81 -5.73 6.28 10.81
N GLU A 82 -6.79 6.75 10.21
CA GLU A 82 -7.08 6.52 8.80
C GLU A 82 -7.70 7.75 8.17
N MET A 83 -7.52 7.90 6.87
CA MET A 83 -8.20 8.89 6.06
C MET A 83 -8.51 8.35 4.67
N PHE A 84 -9.51 8.93 4.05
CA PHE A 84 -9.86 8.69 2.66
C PHE A 84 -9.61 9.96 1.85
N VAL A 85 -8.96 9.81 0.71
CA VAL A 85 -8.61 10.91 -0.19
C VAL A 85 -9.27 10.64 -1.53
N ASP A 86 -9.93 11.65 -2.08
CA ASP A 86 -10.44 11.59 -3.45
C ASP A 86 -9.25 11.72 -4.42
N PRO A 87 -9.12 10.83 -5.41
CA PRO A 87 -8.05 10.94 -6.39
C PRO A 87 -8.21 12.22 -7.20
N LEU A 88 -7.09 12.77 -7.69
CA LEU A 88 -7.12 13.88 -8.64
C LEU A 88 -7.93 13.53 -9.89
N SER A 89 -8.46 14.56 -10.55
CA SER A 89 -9.15 14.34 -11.83
C SER A 89 -8.21 13.68 -12.83
N PRO A 90 -8.69 12.71 -13.63
CA PRO A 90 -7.90 12.07 -14.68
C PRO A 90 -7.31 13.07 -15.71
N ASP A 91 -7.91 14.26 -15.80
CA ASP A 91 -7.46 15.33 -16.70
C ASP A 91 -6.41 16.26 -16.05
N SER A 92 -6.01 15.97 -14.80
CA SER A 92 -4.98 16.74 -14.12
C SER A 92 -3.63 16.58 -14.80
N GLU A 93 -2.92 17.70 -14.99
CA GLU A 93 -1.53 17.68 -15.47
C GLU A 93 -0.57 17.12 -14.41
N ASP A 94 -0.98 17.15 -13.13
CA ASP A 94 -0.22 16.57 -12.04
C ASP A 94 -0.32 15.04 -12.10
N LEU A 95 0.83 14.40 -12.20
CA LEU A 95 0.93 12.94 -12.24
C LEU A 95 1.03 12.31 -10.84
N MET A 96 1.12 13.13 -9.80
CA MET A 96 1.32 12.71 -8.42
C MET A 96 0.24 13.30 -7.51
N ASP A 97 -0.42 12.42 -6.79
CA ASP A 97 -1.33 12.78 -5.70
C ASP A 97 -0.52 13.02 -4.43
N THR A 98 -0.97 13.95 -3.59
CA THR A 98 -0.27 14.32 -2.36
C THR A 98 -1.25 14.58 -1.23
N VAL A 99 -0.93 14.08 -0.03
CA VAL A 99 -1.68 14.40 1.20
C VAL A 99 -0.72 14.54 2.38
N TYR A 100 -1.17 15.30 3.39
CA TYR A 100 -0.43 15.47 4.65
C TYR A 100 -1.17 14.81 5.80
N ILE A 101 -0.44 14.06 6.61
CA ILE A 101 -0.90 13.55 7.89
C ILE A 101 -0.32 14.47 8.94
N GLU A 102 -1.16 15.26 9.56
CA GLU A 102 -0.78 16.34 10.48
C GLU A 102 -0.83 15.90 11.95
N ASN A 103 -0.19 16.68 12.84
CA ASN A 103 -0.19 16.51 14.29
C ASN A 103 0.39 15.16 14.75
N LEU A 104 1.45 14.73 14.09
CA LEU A 104 2.16 13.52 14.43
C LEU A 104 3.27 13.80 15.46
N GLY A 105 3.28 12.99 16.52
CA GLY A 105 4.37 13.02 17.51
C GLY A 105 5.64 12.34 16.99
N ASP A 106 6.71 12.44 17.78
CA ASP A 106 7.99 11.81 17.46
C ASP A 106 7.92 10.30 17.63
N ALA A 107 7.63 9.60 16.54
CA ALA A 107 7.62 8.15 16.45
C ALA A 107 7.87 7.69 15.01
N MET A 108 8.27 6.45 14.84
CA MET A 108 8.26 5.79 13.53
C MET A 108 6.83 5.36 13.21
N TYR A 109 6.30 5.83 12.10
CA TYR A 109 4.98 5.47 11.59
C TYR A 109 5.09 4.49 10.45
N THR A 110 4.26 3.46 10.48
CA THR A 110 3.97 2.59 9.35
C THR A 110 2.78 3.19 8.61
N ILE A 111 2.98 3.53 7.35
CA ILE A 111 1.98 4.13 6.46
C ILE A 111 1.56 3.08 5.44
N GLN A 112 0.28 2.82 5.35
CA GLN A 112 -0.31 1.90 4.38
C GLN A 112 -1.23 2.65 3.43
N VAL A 113 -1.06 2.45 2.14
CA VAL A 113 -1.83 3.11 1.08
C VAL A 113 -2.50 2.05 0.23
N LYS A 114 -3.81 2.20 -0.01
CA LYS A 114 -4.63 1.30 -0.82
C LYS A 114 -5.59 2.09 -1.68
N ASN A 115 -5.85 1.60 -2.88
CA ASN A 115 -6.97 2.05 -3.69
C ASN A 115 -8.26 1.35 -3.25
N VAL A 116 -9.35 2.06 -3.24
CA VAL A 116 -10.70 1.57 -2.94
C VAL A 116 -11.58 1.80 -4.16
N ALA A 117 -12.19 0.74 -4.65
CA ALA A 117 -13.09 0.81 -5.79
C ALA A 117 -14.51 1.20 -5.36
N VAL A 118 -15.31 1.63 -6.34
CA VAL A 118 -16.73 2.02 -6.15
C VAL A 118 -17.57 0.92 -5.49
N ASP A 119 -17.23 -0.35 -5.71
CA ASP A 119 -17.89 -1.51 -5.11
C ASP A 119 -17.34 -1.90 -3.72
N GLY A 120 -16.40 -1.11 -3.19
CA GLY A 120 -15.80 -1.30 -1.87
C GLY A 120 -14.64 -2.29 -1.84
N ARG A 121 -14.24 -2.87 -2.98
CA ARG A 121 -13.04 -3.73 -3.03
C ARG A 121 -11.78 -2.87 -2.83
N GLU A 122 -10.85 -3.40 -2.06
CA GLU A 122 -9.56 -2.76 -1.81
C GLU A 122 -8.45 -3.41 -2.66
N SER A 123 -7.48 -2.62 -3.05
CA SER A 123 -6.25 -3.11 -3.68
C SER A 123 -5.31 -3.80 -2.68
N LEU A 124 -4.25 -4.38 -3.20
CA LEU A 124 -3.11 -4.73 -2.36
C LEU A 124 -2.53 -3.47 -1.71
N VAL A 125 -2.02 -3.64 -0.49
CA VAL A 125 -1.40 -2.57 0.29
C VAL A 125 -0.02 -2.23 -0.28
N GLU A 126 0.30 -0.93 -0.30
CA GLU A 126 1.66 -0.43 -0.41
C GLU A 126 2.05 0.15 0.95
N GLU A 127 3.16 -0.32 1.52
CA GLU A 127 3.60 0.03 2.86
C GLU A 127 4.91 0.80 2.84
N LYS A 128 4.97 1.89 3.59
CA LYS A 128 6.14 2.75 3.76
C LYS A 128 6.29 3.17 5.21
N TYR A 129 7.48 3.64 5.53
CA TYR A 129 7.81 4.10 6.88
C TYR A 129 8.23 5.54 6.84
N GLY A 130 7.87 6.30 7.89
CA GLY A 130 8.25 7.69 8.04
C GLY A 130 8.31 8.12 9.50
N ARG A 131 9.23 9.03 9.82
CA ARG A 131 9.32 9.66 11.14
C ARG A 131 9.27 11.16 10.95
N PRO A 132 8.26 11.87 11.48
CA PRO A 132 8.17 13.32 11.37
C PRO A 132 9.28 13.98 12.20
N TYR A 133 9.64 15.20 11.83
CA TYR A 133 10.48 16.04 12.66
C TYR A 133 9.64 16.67 13.78
N SER A 134 10.22 16.72 14.98
CA SER A 134 9.64 17.40 16.14
C SER A 134 10.76 17.98 17.01
N TYR A 135 10.44 18.71 18.07
CA TYR A 135 11.44 19.21 19.00
C TYR A 135 12.26 18.10 19.69
N ASP A 136 11.68 16.90 19.81
CA ASP A 136 12.31 15.76 20.43
C ASP A 136 13.07 14.86 19.45
N HIS A 137 13.03 15.16 18.14
CA HIS A 137 13.68 14.36 17.12
C HIS A 137 15.21 14.33 17.33
N GLU A 138 15.78 13.14 17.30
CA GLU A 138 17.18 12.87 17.63
C GLU A 138 18.15 13.69 16.76
N ASP A 139 17.89 13.81 15.47
CA ASP A 139 18.70 14.57 14.55
C ASP A 139 18.75 16.06 14.92
N LEU A 140 17.64 16.63 15.40
CA LEU A 140 17.60 18.04 15.82
C LEU A 140 18.35 18.28 17.12
N ARG A 141 18.37 17.31 18.03
CA ARG A 141 19.18 17.38 19.26
C ARG A 141 20.67 17.42 18.97
N SER A 142 21.10 16.72 17.91
CA SER A 142 22.52 16.70 17.49
C SER A 142 22.99 18.01 16.89
N PHE A 143 22.09 18.86 16.43
CA PHE A 143 22.38 20.20 15.88
C PHE A 143 22.40 21.32 16.92
N SER A 144 22.34 21.01 18.22
CA SER A 144 22.47 22.03 19.25
C SER A 144 23.84 22.71 19.10
N ARG A 145 23.83 23.95 18.62
CA ARG A 145 25.04 24.76 18.54
C ARG A 145 25.48 25.10 19.96
N GLY A 146 26.53 24.47 20.44
CA GLY A 146 27.16 24.87 21.68
C GLY A 146 27.87 26.18 21.46
N VAL A 147 27.48 27.24 22.17
CA VAL A 147 28.28 28.45 22.28
C VAL A 147 29.50 28.14 23.13
N THR A 148 30.66 27.99 22.49
CA THR A 148 31.90 27.60 23.18
C THR A 148 32.60 28.79 23.81
N ALA A 149 32.38 30.00 23.29
CA ALA A 149 32.89 31.25 23.84
C ALA A 149 32.07 32.44 23.36
N PHE A 150 31.97 33.48 24.17
CA PHE A 150 31.45 34.75 23.74
C PHE A 150 32.33 35.88 24.29
N SER A 151 32.47 36.92 23.54
CA SER A 151 33.24 38.11 23.96
C SER A 151 32.41 39.37 23.67
N ARG A 152 32.64 40.41 24.48
CA ARG A 152 32.03 41.72 24.23
C ARG A 152 32.97 42.59 23.46
N MET A 153 32.56 43.13 22.34
CA MET A 153 33.27 44.07 21.52
C MET A 153 32.44 45.36 21.39
N GLY A 154 32.72 46.31 22.31
CA GLY A 154 31.88 47.50 22.44
C GLY A 154 30.46 47.14 22.94
N ASP A 155 29.42 47.52 22.21
CA ASP A 155 28.03 47.23 22.51
C ASP A 155 27.50 45.96 21.84
N LYS A 156 28.38 45.21 21.15
CA LYS A 156 27.99 43.98 20.46
C LYS A 156 28.52 42.76 21.16
N LEU A 157 27.71 41.73 21.24
CA LEU A 157 28.08 40.38 21.65
C LEU A 157 28.56 39.64 20.41
N VAL A 158 29.74 39.05 20.47
CA VAL A 158 30.34 38.24 19.40
C VAL A 158 30.36 36.78 19.89
N VAL A 159 29.78 35.89 19.11
CA VAL A 159 29.67 34.44 19.39
C VAL A 159 30.55 33.67 18.42
#